data_51f1c3fdd1e4c21eb504ac59918ad710
#
_entry.id   51f1c3fdd1e4c21eb504ac59918ad710
#
_cell.length_a   1.000
_cell.length_b   1.000
_cell.length_c   1.000
_cell.angle_alpha   90.00
_cell.angle_beta   90.00
_cell.angle_gamma   90.00
#
_symmetry.space_group_name_H-M   'P 1'
#
loop_
_entity.id
_entity.type
_entity.pdbx_description
1 polymer ?
#
loop_
_entity_poly.entity_id
_entity_poly.type
_entity_poly.pdbx_seq_one_letter_code
_entity_poly.pdbx_strand_id
1 'polypeptide(L)'
;MKRNEICYVAIVVIIGASLLLGFAEEVFHTDLGGLKCAAHWVSSPVALAIGFAFALLLGKAFPAFNKTMSKKLLQYSVIGLGFGMNVDKALASGSEGMIFTIASVFGTLGLGWFFGRKLLHVDSQTSYLLSSGTAICGGSAIAAVGPIIKAKAESMSVALGVVFVLNGIALFLFPYIGDALGMTMKQFGMWAAIAIHDTSSVVGAGAAYDQMHPDWIASQGVSALEVATTIKLTRALWIVVLALVTPFFFRQSLAQAEGKAKPWYSCVPKFILWFIVAILFNTYVLSNASMIGETAANMGSQFSGAINKLAKHLITLSLFFIGASLTRETLRSVGVRPLVQGVLLWISISSISLAYIFWVG
;
A
#
# COMPACT_ATOMS: atom_id res chain seq x y z
N MET A 1 -9.44 27.71 -15.84
CA MET A 1 -8.94 27.02 -14.63
C MET A 1 -9.06 27.94 -13.43
N LYS A 2 -9.54 27.43 -12.30
CA LYS A 2 -9.54 28.18 -11.03
C LYS A 2 -8.09 28.32 -10.52
N ARG A 3 -7.79 29.33 -9.71
CA ARG A 3 -6.45 29.55 -9.14
C ARG A 3 -5.86 28.30 -8.49
N ASN A 4 -6.69 27.52 -7.80
CA ASN A 4 -6.28 26.26 -7.15
C ASN A 4 -5.85 25.19 -8.18
N GLU A 5 -6.49 25.14 -9.34
CA GLU A 5 -6.17 24.19 -10.40
C GLU A 5 -4.82 24.51 -11.06
N ILE A 6 -4.53 25.81 -11.24
CA ILE A 6 -3.24 26.27 -11.78
C ILE A 6 -2.12 25.89 -10.80
N CYS A 7 -2.32 26.22 -9.51
CA CYS A 7 -1.37 25.88 -8.44
C CYS A 7 -1.12 24.37 -8.37
N TYR A 8 -2.18 23.57 -8.47
CA TYR A 8 -2.10 22.11 -8.51
C TYR A 8 -1.24 21.60 -9.67
N VAL A 9 -1.53 22.07 -10.89
CA VAL A 9 -0.78 21.65 -12.09
C VAL A 9 0.69 22.05 -11.96
N ALA A 10 0.99 23.25 -11.46
CA ALA A 10 2.38 23.68 -11.24
C ALA A 10 3.12 22.75 -10.27
N ILE A 11 2.49 22.37 -9.15
CA ILE A 11 3.08 21.44 -8.17
C ILE A 11 3.32 20.06 -8.82
N VAL A 12 2.34 19.52 -9.56
CA VAL A 12 2.49 18.22 -10.26
C VAL A 12 3.63 18.26 -11.27
N VAL A 13 3.76 19.34 -12.03
CA VAL A 13 4.85 19.52 -13.01
C VAL A 13 6.20 19.61 -12.31
N ILE A 14 6.32 20.37 -11.22
CA ILE A 14 7.57 20.50 -10.45
C ILE A 14 7.99 19.14 -9.86
N ILE A 15 7.07 18.42 -9.22
CA ILE A 15 7.35 17.09 -8.66
C ILE A 15 7.72 16.13 -9.80
N GLY A 16 6.95 16.10 -10.88
CA GLY A 16 7.22 15.24 -12.03
C GLY A 16 8.58 15.51 -12.67
N ALA A 17 8.94 16.79 -12.85
CA ALA A 17 10.24 17.18 -13.38
C ALA A 17 11.40 16.76 -12.45
N SER A 18 11.26 16.97 -11.14
CA SER A 18 12.23 16.52 -10.13
C SER A 18 12.45 15.00 -10.20
N LEU A 19 11.38 14.22 -10.23
CA LEU A 19 11.46 12.76 -10.29
C LEU A 19 12.04 12.25 -11.61
N LEU A 20 11.75 12.91 -12.73
CA LEU A 20 12.35 12.60 -14.05
C LEU A 20 13.85 12.89 -14.07
N LEU A 21 14.30 14.01 -13.49
CA LEU A 21 15.71 14.33 -13.33
C LEU A 21 16.42 13.29 -12.49
N GLY A 22 15.87 12.92 -11.32
CA GLY A 22 16.42 11.88 -10.45
C GLY A 22 16.51 10.52 -11.16
N PHE A 23 15.47 10.14 -11.89
CA PHE A 23 15.47 8.92 -12.70
C PHE A 23 16.55 8.94 -13.78
N ALA A 24 16.70 10.07 -14.50
CA ALA A 24 17.70 10.21 -15.53
C ALA A 24 19.14 10.10 -14.97
N GLU A 25 19.41 10.73 -13.83
CA GLU A 25 20.70 10.60 -13.13
C GLU A 25 20.98 9.15 -12.73
N GLU A 26 20.01 8.48 -12.12
CA GLU A 26 20.18 7.13 -11.63
C GLU A 26 20.33 6.06 -12.73
N VAL A 27 19.67 6.22 -13.87
CA VAL A 27 19.64 5.21 -14.94
C VAL A 27 20.70 5.48 -16.00
N PHE A 28 20.86 6.75 -16.43
CA PHE A 28 21.76 7.13 -17.49
C PHE A 28 23.11 7.65 -16.99
N HIS A 29 23.33 7.66 -15.65
CA HIS A 29 24.53 8.19 -15.02
C HIS A 29 24.88 9.61 -15.49
N THR A 30 23.84 10.43 -15.74
CA THR A 30 23.99 11.80 -16.22
C THR A 30 24.43 12.69 -15.06
N ASP A 31 25.56 13.38 -15.18
CA ASP A 31 25.95 14.36 -14.15
C ASP A 31 25.07 15.61 -14.28
N LEU A 32 24.16 15.79 -13.35
CA LEU A 32 23.26 16.94 -13.31
C LEU A 32 23.91 18.21 -12.73
N GLY A 33 25.17 18.14 -12.29
CA GLY A 33 25.88 19.29 -11.72
C GLY A 33 25.07 20.01 -10.65
N GLY A 34 24.77 21.30 -10.84
CA GLY A 34 23.99 22.12 -9.89
C GLY A 34 22.51 21.73 -9.77
N LEU A 35 21.97 20.86 -10.65
CA LEU A 35 20.57 20.41 -10.61
C LEU A 35 20.33 19.18 -9.69
N LYS A 36 21.39 18.62 -9.08
CA LYS A 36 21.26 17.46 -8.16
C LYS A 36 20.28 17.73 -7.01
N CYS A 37 20.32 18.92 -6.44
CA CYS A 37 19.38 19.32 -5.39
C CYS A 37 17.94 19.34 -5.89
N ALA A 38 17.71 19.76 -7.14
CA ALA A 38 16.39 19.75 -7.77
C ALA A 38 15.89 18.33 -8.11
N ALA A 39 16.79 17.36 -8.29
CA ALA A 39 16.47 15.97 -8.59
C ALA A 39 16.03 15.17 -7.37
N HIS A 40 16.58 15.44 -6.18
CA HIS A 40 16.44 14.57 -4.99
C HIS A 40 15.69 15.16 -3.80
N TRP A 41 15.12 16.37 -3.90
CA TRP A 41 14.39 16.98 -2.78
C TRP A 41 13.02 16.34 -2.50
N VAL A 42 12.44 15.65 -3.50
CA VAL A 42 11.11 15.03 -3.38
C VAL A 42 11.25 13.58 -2.93
N SER A 43 11.22 13.38 -1.63
CA SER A 43 11.06 12.03 -1.05
C SER A 43 9.58 11.60 -0.99
N SER A 44 9.32 10.31 -0.77
CA SER A 44 7.97 9.76 -0.67
C SER A 44 7.11 10.44 0.42
N PRO A 45 7.61 10.66 1.66
CA PRO A 45 6.87 11.41 2.67
C PRO A 45 6.64 12.87 2.29
N VAL A 46 7.62 13.52 1.66
CA VAL A 46 7.52 14.93 1.22
C VAL A 46 6.43 15.06 0.15
N ALA A 47 6.40 14.19 -0.84
CA ALA A 47 5.37 14.20 -1.88
C ALA A 47 3.95 14.05 -1.29
N LEU A 48 3.77 13.12 -0.34
CA LEU A 48 2.51 12.94 0.37
C LEU A 48 2.14 14.19 1.18
N ALA A 49 3.10 14.76 1.94
CA ALA A 49 2.88 15.93 2.77
C ALA A 49 2.46 17.15 1.93
N ILE A 50 3.10 17.38 0.80
CA ILE A 50 2.74 18.45 -0.14
C ILE A 50 1.32 18.25 -0.67
N GLY A 51 0.97 17.02 -1.11
CA GLY A 51 -0.37 16.69 -1.57
C GLY A 51 -1.43 16.92 -0.48
N PHE A 52 -1.16 16.47 0.73
CA PHE A 52 -2.05 16.63 1.88
C PHE A 52 -2.22 18.11 2.29
N ALA A 53 -1.12 18.86 2.37
CA ALA A 53 -1.15 20.30 2.66
C ALA A 53 -1.96 21.04 1.59
N PHE A 54 -1.76 20.70 0.30
CA PHE A 54 -2.56 21.24 -0.79
C PHE A 54 -4.07 21.00 -0.56
N ALA A 55 -4.45 19.74 -0.27
CA ALA A 55 -5.85 19.35 -0.06
C ALA A 55 -6.49 20.07 1.15
N LEU A 56 -5.72 20.31 2.21
CA LEU A 56 -6.19 21.01 3.40
C LEU A 56 -6.30 22.55 3.21
N LEU A 57 -5.34 23.15 2.51
CA LEU A 57 -5.25 24.62 2.39
C LEU A 57 -6.05 25.15 1.21
N LEU A 58 -5.92 24.50 0.05
CA LEU A 58 -6.49 24.97 -1.21
C LEU A 58 -7.73 24.17 -1.65
N GLY A 59 -8.02 23.06 -0.95
CA GLY A 59 -9.20 22.24 -1.21
C GLY A 59 -9.05 21.29 -2.40
N LYS A 60 -10.16 20.85 -2.97
CA LYS A 60 -10.20 19.86 -4.04
C LYS A 60 -9.72 20.44 -5.37
N ALA A 61 -8.72 19.79 -5.98
CA ALA A 61 -8.42 19.96 -7.40
C ALA A 61 -8.44 18.58 -8.07
N PHE A 62 -9.14 18.44 -9.17
CA PHE A 62 -9.23 17.24 -10.00
C PHE A 62 -9.45 15.91 -9.25
N PRO A 63 -10.47 15.75 -8.39
CA PRO A 63 -10.61 14.59 -7.50
C PRO A 63 -10.71 13.25 -8.24
N ALA A 64 -11.41 13.21 -9.39
CA ALA A 64 -11.51 12.02 -10.23
C ALA A 64 -10.15 11.64 -10.85
N PHE A 65 -9.38 12.63 -11.27
CA PHE A 65 -8.03 12.43 -11.80
C PHE A 65 -7.10 11.88 -10.72
N ASN A 66 -7.06 12.51 -9.53
CA ASN A 66 -6.22 12.06 -8.41
C ASN A 66 -6.50 10.62 -8.03
N LYS A 67 -7.78 10.27 -7.87
CA LYS A 67 -8.21 8.90 -7.55
C LYS A 67 -7.78 7.89 -8.62
N THR A 68 -7.87 8.26 -9.89
CA THR A 68 -7.51 7.38 -11.00
C THR A 68 -5.99 7.26 -11.13
N MET A 69 -5.26 8.38 -11.05
CA MET A 69 -3.81 8.41 -11.21
C MET A 69 -3.10 7.75 -10.04
N SER A 70 -3.46 8.04 -8.80
CA SER A 70 -2.89 7.37 -7.63
C SER A 70 -3.00 5.86 -7.74
N LYS A 71 -4.20 5.36 -8.09
CA LYS A 71 -4.42 3.92 -8.24
C LYS A 71 -3.59 3.29 -9.38
N LYS A 72 -3.60 3.91 -10.56
CA LYS A 72 -2.87 3.37 -11.73
C LYS A 72 -1.37 3.41 -11.53
N LEU A 73 -0.82 4.56 -11.10
CA LEU A 73 0.61 4.70 -10.85
C LEU A 73 1.10 3.70 -9.82
N LEU A 74 0.36 3.55 -8.71
CA LEU A 74 0.70 2.56 -7.70
C LEU A 74 0.69 1.13 -8.25
N GLN A 75 -0.34 0.76 -9.03
CA GLN A 75 -0.42 -0.57 -9.63
C GLN A 75 0.76 -0.86 -10.55
N TYR A 76 1.12 0.09 -11.42
CA TYR A 76 2.28 -0.04 -12.30
C TYR A 76 3.60 -0.06 -11.53
N SER A 77 3.71 0.76 -10.49
CA SER A 77 4.90 0.75 -9.63
C SER A 77 5.09 -0.58 -8.92
N VAL A 78 4.03 -1.16 -8.37
CA VAL A 78 4.09 -2.46 -7.70
C VAL A 78 4.51 -3.55 -8.70
N ILE A 79 3.98 -3.54 -9.94
CA ILE A 79 4.45 -4.46 -10.99
C ILE A 79 5.94 -4.25 -11.27
N GLY A 80 6.37 -2.99 -11.38
CA GLY A 80 7.77 -2.63 -11.63
C GLY A 80 8.72 -3.06 -10.49
N LEU A 81 8.28 -3.00 -9.23
CA LEU A 81 9.06 -3.54 -8.10
C LEU A 81 9.32 -5.04 -8.23
N GLY A 82 8.42 -5.79 -8.86
CA GLY A 82 8.61 -7.22 -9.11
C GLY A 82 9.88 -7.53 -9.93
N PHE A 83 10.31 -6.62 -10.79
CA PHE A 83 11.57 -6.76 -11.52
C PHE A 83 12.82 -6.60 -10.64
N GLY A 84 12.72 -6.01 -9.46
CA GLY A 84 13.81 -5.94 -8.47
C GLY A 84 13.88 -7.13 -7.51
N MET A 85 12.97 -8.11 -7.63
CA MET A 85 12.80 -9.19 -6.66
C MET A 85 13.14 -10.55 -7.27
N ASN A 86 13.58 -11.47 -6.40
CA ASN A 86 13.82 -12.87 -6.73
C ASN A 86 12.75 -13.75 -6.08
N VAL A 87 12.34 -14.85 -6.77
CA VAL A 87 11.31 -15.79 -6.29
C VAL A 87 11.68 -16.39 -4.93
N ASP A 88 12.94 -16.78 -4.73
CA ASP A 88 13.37 -17.43 -3.49
C ASP A 88 13.25 -16.48 -2.30
N LYS A 89 13.68 -15.21 -2.47
CA LYS A 89 13.52 -14.16 -1.47
C LYS A 89 12.05 -13.85 -1.20
N ALA A 90 11.22 -13.80 -2.25
CA ALA A 90 9.79 -13.55 -2.13
C ALA A 90 9.07 -14.69 -1.39
N LEU A 91 9.43 -15.95 -1.66
CA LEU A 91 8.86 -17.12 -0.98
C LEU A 91 9.32 -17.18 0.48
N ALA A 92 10.59 -16.91 0.76
CA ALA A 92 11.11 -16.89 2.14
C ALA A 92 10.37 -15.84 2.98
N SER A 93 10.28 -14.60 2.50
CA SER A 93 9.56 -13.53 3.20
C SER A 93 8.06 -13.83 3.35
N GLY A 94 7.45 -14.44 2.32
CA GLY A 94 6.03 -14.83 2.34
C GLY A 94 5.74 -15.97 3.30
N SER A 95 6.60 -17.00 3.37
CA SER A 95 6.38 -18.17 4.22
C SER A 95 6.51 -17.85 5.70
N GLU A 96 7.50 -17.06 6.10
CA GLU A 96 7.68 -16.63 7.49
C GLU A 96 6.47 -15.82 8.02
N GLY A 97 5.86 -15.00 7.15
CA GLY A 97 4.69 -14.20 7.50
C GLY A 97 3.35 -14.93 7.39
N MET A 98 3.28 -16.14 6.78
CA MET A 98 2.01 -16.75 6.41
C MET A 98 1.16 -17.20 7.60
N ILE A 99 1.74 -17.90 8.58
CA ILE A 99 1.03 -18.34 9.80
C ILE A 99 0.52 -17.12 10.56
N PHE A 100 1.37 -16.12 10.74
CA PHE A 100 0.98 -14.88 11.39
C PHE A 100 -0.09 -14.12 10.59
N THR A 101 -0.01 -14.14 9.27
CA THR A 101 -1.03 -13.55 8.40
C THR A 101 -2.39 -14.20 8.62
N ILE A 102 -2.47 -15.53 8.66
CA ILE A 102 -3.71 -16.26 8.94
C ILE A 102 -4.29 -15.84 10.30
N ALA A 103 -3.49 -15.94 11.36
CA ALA A 103 -3.90 -15.58 12.70
C ALA A 103 -4.35 -14.11 12.79
N SER A 104 -3.62 -13.18 12.14
CA SER A 104 -3.94 -11.76 12.14
C SER A 104 -5.21 -11.43 11.36
N VAL A 105 -5.48 -12.11 10.23
CA VAL A 105 -6.71 -11.88 9.44
C VAL A 105 -7.94 -12.30 10.25
N PHE A 106 -7.96 -13.53 10.76
CA PHE A 106 -9.10 -14.01 11.55
C PHE A 106 -9.21 -13.29 12.90
N GLY A 107 -8.09 -13.02 13.55
CA GLY A 107 -8.05 -12.23 14.79
C GLY A 107 -8.61 -10.82 14.59
N THR A 108 -8.23 -10.13 13.53
CA THR A 108 -8.75 -8.79 13.19
C THR A 108 -10.24 -8.81 12.90
N LEU A 109 -10.74 -9.81 12.18
CA LEU A 109 -12.19 -9.96 11.94
C LEU A 109 -12.95 -10.21 13.25
N GLY A 110 -12.42 -11.07 14.13
CA GLY A 110 -13.01 -11.33 15.45
C GLY A 110 -13.01 -10.10 16.36
N LEU A 111 -11.87 -9.40 16.46
CA LEU A 111 -11.76 -8.13 17.20
C LEU A 111 -12.67 -7.05 16.61
N GLY A 112 -12.75 -6.98 15.29
CA GLY A 112 -13.62 -6.03 14.60
C GLY A 112 -15.10 -6.27 14.89
N TRP A 113 -15.53 -7.53 14.92
CA TRP A 113 -16.87 -7.87 15.36
C TRP A 113 -17.10 -7.49 16.84
N PHE A 114 -16.14 -7.79 17.71
CA PHE A 114 -16.23 -7.47 19.14
C PHE A 114 -16.29 -5.95 19.36
N PHE A 115 -15.31 -5.19 18.86
CA PHE A 115 -15.29 -3.74 19.04
C PHE A 115 -16.46 -3.05 18.33
N GLY A 116 -16.71 -3.42 17.08
CA GLY A 116 -17.73 -2.75 16.28
C GLY A 116 -19.15 -3.08 16.73
N ARG A 117 -19.45 -4.34 16.93
CA ARG A 117 -20.84 -4.78 17.21
C ARG A 117 -21.20 -4.79 18.69
N LYS A 118 -20.31 -5.32 19.54
CA LYS A 118 -20.62 -5.43 20.99
C LYS A 118 -20.31 -4.15 21.75
N LEU A 119 -19.16 -3.50 21.46
CA LEU A 119 -18.71 -2.35 22.26
C LEU A 119 -19.26 -1.03 21.73
N LEU A 120 -19.11 -0.76 20.44
CA LEU A 120 -19.40 0.57 19.85
C LEU A 120 -20.76 0.64 19.14
N HIS A 121 -21.47 -0.48 18.98
CA HIS A 121 -22.77 -0.57 18.32
C HIS A 121 -22.77 0.06 16.92
N VAL A 122 -21.67 -0.15 16.17
CA VAL A 122 -21.53 0.26 14.77
C VAL A 122 -22.44 -0.63 13.91
N ASP A 123 -23.00 -0.06 12.86
CA ASP A 123 -23.77 -0.81 11.87
C ASP A 123 -23.01 -2.03 11.33
N SER A 124 -23.75 -3.13 11.12
CA SER A 124 -23.17 -4.43 10.76
C SER A 124 -22.33 -4.39 9.48
N GLN A 125 -22.84 -3.69 8.45
CA GLN A 125 -22.14 -3.58 7.17
C GLN A 125 -20.87 -2.74 7.33
N THR A 126 -20.96 -1.58 7.97
CA THR A 126 -19.83 -0.69 8.21
C THR A 126 -18.76 -1.38 9.06
N SER A 127 -19.15 -2.03 10.15
CA SER A 127 -18.22 -2.75 11.03
C SER A 127 -17.51 -3.90 10.32
N TYR A 128 -18.23 -4.68 9.52
CA TYR A 128 -17.64 -5.79 8.76
C TYR A 128 -16.71 -5.30 7.64
N LEU A 129 -17.10 -4.26 6.90
CA LEU A 129 -16.27 -3.64 5.87
C LEU A 129 -14.98 -3.08 6.44
N LEU A 130 -15.07 -2.38 7.58
CA LEU A 130 -13.92 -1.82 8.25
C LEU A 130 -12.97 -2.91 8.76
N SER A 131 -13.54 -3.96 9.39
CA SER A 131 -12.78 -5.12 9.86
C SER A 131 -12.08 -5.85 8.72
N SER A 132 -12.78 -6.06 7.60
CA SER A 132 -12.24 -6.69 6.39
C SER A 132 -11.13 -5.85 5.75
N GLY A 133 -11.30 -4.53 5.71
CA GLY A 133 -10.28 -3.59 5.25
C GLY A 133 -9.03 -3.65 6.10
N THR A 134 -9.19 -3.55 7.43
CA THR A 134 -8.08 -3.64 8.39
C THR A 134 -7.37 -5.00 8.33
N ALA A 135 -8.14 -6.08 8.18
CA ALA A 135 -7.61 -7.44 8.17
C ALA A 135 -6.72 -7.74 6.96
N ILE A 136 -6.95 -7.16 5.79
CA ILE A 136 -6.28 -7.57 4.55
C ILE A 136 -5.50 -6.41 3.90
N CYS A 137 -6.20 -5.60 3.09
CA CYS A 137 -5.53 -4.57 2.27
C CYS A 137 -6.36 -3.29 2.11
N GLY A 138 -7.04 -2.88 3.16
CA GLY A 138 -7.75 -1.61 3.19
C GLY A 138 -8.88 -1.50 2.18
N GLY A 139 -8.79 -0.49 1.35
CA GLY A 139 -9.83 -0.15 0.38
C GLY A 139 -10.14 -1.26 -0.63
N SER A 140 -9.15 -2.07 -1.03
CA SER A 140 -9.36 -3.18 -1.98
C SER A 140 -10.25 -4.27 -1.40
N ALA A 141 -10.05 -4.62 -0.11
CA ALA A 141 -10.90 -5.59 0.57
C ALA A 141 -12.33 -5.06 0.76
N ILE A 142 -12.48 -3.78 1.14
CA ILE A 142 -13.80 -3.13 1.24
C ILE A 142 -14.52 -3.16 -0.11
N ALA A 143 -13.82 -2.81 -1.20
CA ALA A 143 -14.38 -2.78 -2.54
C ALA A 143 -14.77 -4.18 -3.06
N ALA A 144 -14.05 -5.24 -2.65
CA ALA A 144 -14.36 -6.61 -3.01
C ALA A 144 -15.56 -7.16 -2.22
N VAL A 145 -15.58 -6.91 -0.91
CA VAL A 145 -16.60 -7.46 0.01
C VAL A 145 -17.91 -6.67 -0.04
N GLY A 146 -17.84 -5.35 -0.23
CA GLY A 146 -19.01 -4.48 -0.24
C GLY A 146 -20.13 -4.92 -1.17
N PRO A 147 -19.87 -5.23 -2.46
CA PRO A 147 -20.89 -5.75 -3.37
C PRO A 147 -21.42 -7.12 -2.96
N ILE A 148 -20.62 -7.97 -2.31
CA ILE A 148 -21.04 -9.31 -1.86
C ILE A 148 -22.10 -9.18 -0.77
N ILE A 149 -21.88 -8.30 0.21
CA ILE A 149 -22.86 -8.07 1.29
C ILE A 149 -23.96 -7.06 0.92
N LYS A 150 -23.96 -6.58 -0.34
CA LYS A 150 -24.85 -5.50 -0.82
C LYS A 150 -24.82 -4.29 0.11
N ALA A 151 -23.60 -3.88 0.46
CA ALA A 151 -23.39 -2.77 1.36
C ALA A 151 -23.97 -1.48 0.82
N LYS A 152 -24.57 -0.68 1.71
CA LYS A 152 -25.01 0.67 1.39
C LYS A 152 -23.81 1.53 1.01
N ALA A 153 -24.00 2.46 0.07
CA ALA A 153 -22.96 3.38 -0.37
C ALA A 153 -22.37 4.19 0.80
N GLU A 154 -23.22 4.54 1.78
CA GLU A 154 -22.81 5.23 3.00
C GLU A 154 -21.85 4.38 3.83
N SER A 155 -22.20 3.12 4.11
CA SER A 155 -21.33 2.19 4.87
C SER A 155 -19.99 1.97 4.19
N MET A 156 -19.97 1.86 2.86
CA MET A 156 -18.73 1.77 2.09
C MET A 156 -17.89 3.05 2.18
N SER A 157 -18.53 4.22 2.06
CA SER A 157 -17.84 5.51 2.13
C SER A 157 -17.24 5.76 3.51
N VAL A 158 -17.98 5.43 4.58
CA VAL A 158 -17.50 5.55 5.97
C VAL A 158 -16.31 4.62 6.21
N ALA A 159 -16.41 3.35 5.84
CA ALA A 159 -15.33 2.38 6.03
C ALA A 159 -14.07 2.78 5.23
N LEU A 160 -14.22 3.20 3.97
CA LEU A 160 -13.11 3.71 3.16
C LEU A 160 -12.49 4.96 3.78
N GLY A 161 -13.32 5.90 4.26
CA GLY A 161 -12.85 7.14 4.90
C GLY A 161 -12.00 6.87 6.13
N VAL A 162 -12.46 5.97 7.04
CA VAL A 162 -11.68 5.56 8.23
C VAL A 162 -10.32 4.99 7.82
N VAL A 163 -10.32 4.03 6.89
CA VAL A 163 -9.09 3.37 6.45
C VAL A 163 -8.13 4.38 5.82
N PHE A 164 -8.61 5.31 5.00
CA PHE A 164 -7.75 6.32 4.38
C PHE A 164 -7.15 7.30 5.40
N VAL A 165 -7.93 7.71 6.39
CA VAL A 165 -7.43 8.58 7.48
C VAL A 165 -6.32 7.89 8.25
N LEU A 166 -6.55 6.65 8.71
CA LEU A 166 -5.57 5.89 9.48
C LEU A 166 -4.32 5.58 8.67
N ASN A 167 -4.46 5.26 7.39
CA ASN A 167 -3.32 5.02 6.51
C ASN A 167 -2.49 6.28 6.25
N GLY A 168 -3.13 7.44 6.11
CA GLY A 168 -2.42 8.71 6.02
C GLY A 168 -1.59 8.98 7.26
N ILE A 169 -2.13 8.75 8.46
CA ILE A 169 -1.40 8.87 9.73
C ILE A 169 -0.26 7.83 9.80
N ALA A 170 -0.56 6.57 9.46
CA ALA A 170 0.40 5.48 9.52
C ALA A 170 1.63 5.74 8.65
N LEU A 171 1.42 6.23 7.44
CA LEU A 171 2.49 6.50 6.49
C LEU A 171 3.54 7.47 7.04
N PHE A 172 3.11 8.49 7.81
CA PHE A 172 4.04 9.42 8.45
C PHE A 172 4.60 8.87 9.76
N LEU A 173 3.78 8.21 10.56
CA LEU A 173 4.13 7.88 11.94
C LEU A 173 5.02 6.63 12.03
N PHE A 174 4.74 5.60 11.23
CA PHE A 174 5.39 4.29 11.35
C PHE A 174 6.90 4.30 11.10
N PRO A 175 7.44 4.99 10.08
CA PRO A 175 8.88 5.03 9.88
C PRO A 175 9.64 5.58 11.09
N TYR A 176 9.13 6.63 11.71
CA TYR A 176 9.73 7.21 12.91
C TYR A 176 9.60 6.31 14.15
N ILE A 177 8.48 5.59 14.29
CA ILE A 177 8.34 4.61 15.38
C ILE A 177 9.31 3.45 15.16
N GLY A 178 9.44 2.95 13.93
CA GLY A 178 10.36 1.88 13.59
C GLY A 178 11.82 2.26 13.90
N ASP A 179 12.22 3.48 13.54
CA ASP A 179 13.52 4.04 13.83
C ASP A 179 13.76 4.17 15.35
N ALA A 180 12.83 4.76 16.08
CA ALA A 180 12.89 4.92 17.52
C ALA A 180 12.96 3.58 18.28
N LEU A 181 12.41 2.50 17.71
CA LEU A 181 12.49 1.14 18.26
C LEU A 181 13.73 0.36 17.77
N GLY A 182 14.57 0.94 16.92
CA GLY A 182 15.77 0.30 16.37
C GLY A 182 15.47 -0.94 15.52
N MET A 183 14.35 -0.94 14.79
CA MET A 183 13.94 -2.10 14.00
C MET A 183 14.86 -2.31 12.80
N THR A 184 15.23 -3.57 12.52
CA THR A 184 15.91 -3.92 11.27
C THR A 184 15.01 -3.68 10.05
N MET A 185 15.59 -3.63 8.85
CA MET A 185 14.82 -3.51 7.60
C MET A 185 13.75 -4.59 7.46
N LYS A 186 14.10 -5.84 7.82
CA LYS A 186 13.17 -6.98 7.80
C LYS A 186 12.04 -6.80 8.83
N GLN A 187 12.37 -6.47 10.07
CA GLN A 187 11.39 -6.27 11.15
C GLN A 187 10.43 -5.15 10.82
N PHE A 188 10.94 -3.99 10.37
CA PHE A 188 10.09 -2.88 9.97
C PHE A 188 9.19 -3.24 8.78
N GLY A 189 9.74 -3.88 7.74
CA GLY A 189 8.98 -4.32 6.58
C GLY A 189 7.84 -5.26 6.96
N MET A 190 8.08 -6.24 7.83
CA MET A 190 7.06 -7.16 8.34
C MET A 190 5.99 -6.40 9.15
N TRP A 191 6.41 -5.53 10.07
CA TRP A 191 5.48 -4.76 10.90
C TRP A 191 4.60 -3.83 10.08
N ALA A 192 5.19 -3.05 9.18
CA ALA A 192 4.46 -2.15 8.29
C ALA A 192 3.45 -2.90 7.42
N ALA A 193 3.82 -4.05 6.85
CA ALA A 193 2.93 -4.87 6.05
C ALA A 193 1.68 -5.34 6.80
N ILE A 194 1.81 -5.60 8.10
CA ILE A 194 0.74 -6.12 8.93
C ILE A 194 -0.11 -5.00 9.53
N ALA A 195 0.54 -3.99 10.09
CA ALA A 195 -0.09 -2.95 10.88
C ALA A 195 -0.70 -1.81 10.04
N ILE A 196 -0.16 -1.50 8.88
CA ILE A 196 -0.72 -0.51 7.96
C ILE A 196 -1.75 -1.19 7.05
N HIS A 197 -2.95 -0.63 6.94
CA HIS A 197 -4.06 -1.33 6.29
C HIS A 197 -3.92 -1.39 4.77
N ASP A 198 -3.55 -0.30 4.10
CA ASP A 198 -3.54 -0.21 2.63
C ASP A 198 -2.16 -0.47 2.03
N THR A 199 -2.15 -1.09 0.85
CA THR A 199 -0.90 -1.42 0.12
C THR A 199 -0.11 -0.16 -0.25
N SER A 200 -0.77 0.94 -0.64
CA SER A 200 -0.09 2.17 -1.01
C SER A 200 0.67 2.79 0.16
N SER A 201 0.04 2.81 1.33
CA SER A 201 0.66 3.35 2.55
C SER A 201 1.78 2.45 3.07
N VAL A 202 1.66 1.13 2.92
CA VAL A 202 2.74 0.18 3.24
C VAL A 202 3.96 0.43 2.36
N VAL A 203 3.75 0.53 1.06
CA VAL A 203 4.82 0.81 0.08
C VAL A 203 5.47 2.15 0.38
N GLY A 204 4.69 3.18 0.68
CA GLY A 204 5.20 4.48 1.04
C GLY A 204 5.99 4.49 2.35
N ALA A 205 5.51 3.79 3.39
CA ALA A 205 6.21 3.68 4.67
C ALA A 205 7.53 2.89 4.53
N GLY A 206 7.51 1.80 3.76
CA GLY A 206 8.72 1.05 3.45
C GLY A 206 9.76 1.87 2.69
N ALA A 207 9.31 2.61 1.66
CA ALA A 207 10.19 3.51 0.90
C ALA A 207 10.75 4.65 1.77
N ALA A 208 9.95 5.18 2.70
CA ALA A 208 10.40 6.21 3.63
C ALA A 208 11.46 5.66 4.59
N TYR A 209 11.25 4.46 5.13
CA TYR A 209 12.20 3.81 6.02
C TYR A 209 13.52 3.49 5.33
N ASP A 210 13.48 2.99 4.08
CA ASP A 210 14.67 2.78 3.26
C ASP A 210 15.46 4.08 3.03
N GLN A 211 14.77 5.21 2.84
CA GLN A 211 15.41 6.52 2.66
C GLN A 211 16.02 7.08 3.96
N MET A 212 15.48 6.69 5.14
CA MET A 212 16.07 7.06 6.44
C MET A 212 17.35 6.27 6.72
N HIS A 213 17.48 5.05 6.19
CA HIS A 213 18.57 4.12 6.49
C HIS A 213 19.22 3.54 5.23
N PRO A 214 19.79 4.33 4.32
CA PRO A 214 20.32 3.85 3.04
C PRO A 214 21.46 2.84 3.22
N ASP A 215 22.30 3.01 4.22
CA ASP A 215 23.45 2.13 4.51
C ASP A 215 23.02 0.76 5.05
N TRP A 216 21.84 0.68 5.67
CA TRP A 216 21.33 -0.58 6.21
C TRP A 216 20.86 -1.54 5.13
N ILE A 217 20.44 -1.04 3.97
CA ILE A 217 20.07 -1.86 2.81
C ILE A 217 21.29 -2.68 2.36
N ALA A 218 22.44 -2.03 2.27
CA ALA A 218 23.69 -2.70 1.89
C ALA A 218 24.16 -3.70 2.94
N SER A 219 24.12 -3.33 4.25
CA SER A 219 24.60 -4.16 5.35
C SER A 219 23.68 -5.33 5.68
N GLN A 220 22.34 -5.15 5.57
CA GLN A 220 21.35 -6.19 5.88
C GLN A 220 20.94 -7.01 4.64
N GLY A 221 21.32 -6.59 3.44
CA GLY A 221 21.04 -7.27 2.17
C GLY A 221 19.55 -7.32 1.79
N VAL A 222 18.70 -6.51 2.46
CA VAL A 222 17.25 -6.47 2.24
C VAL A 222 16.71 -5.06 2.46
N SER A 223 15.71 -4.69 1.67
CA SER A 223 15.00 -3.41 1.76
C SER A 223 13.69 -3.61 2.53
N ALA A 224 13.35 -2.67 3.42
CA ALA A 224 12.08 -2.67 4.13
C ALA A 224 10.89 -2.55 3.14
N LEU A 225 11.05 -1.78 2.06
CA LEU A 225 10.07 -1.68 0.99
C LEU A 225 9.79 -3.04 0.33
N GLU A 226 10.83 -3.82 0.02
CA GLU A 226 10.68 -5.14 -0.63
C GLU A 226 9.97 -6.12 0.28
N VAL A 227 10.39 -6.23 1.54
CA VAL A 227 9.76 -7.09 2.55
C VAL A 227 8.30 -6.70 2.75
N ALA A 228 8.05 -5.41 2.99
CA ALA A 228 6.70 -4.90 3.25
C ALA A 228 5.76 -5.15 2.07
N THR A 229 6.22 -4.90 0.85
CA THR A 229 5.44 -5.09 -0.37
C THR A 229 5.11 -6.56 -0.59
N THR A 230 6.09 -7.46 -0.46
CA THR A 230 5.91 -8.91 -0.65
C THR A 230 4.89 -9.48 0.32
N ILE A 231 5.05 -9.20 1.61
CA ILE A 231 4.14 -9.71 2.65
C ILE A 231 2.73 -9.11 2.45
N LYS A 232 2.64 -7.82 2.13
CA LYS A 232 1.34 -7.18 1.88
C LYS A 232 0.61 -7.76 0.67
N LEU A 233 1.32 -8.06 -0.41
CA LEU A 233 0.72 -8.66 -1.60
C LEU A 233 0.29 -10.11 -1.37
N THR A 234 1.07 -10.90 -0.64
CA THR A 234 0.68 -12.25 -0.20
C THR A 234 -0.59 -12.19 0.66
N ARG A 235 -0.65 -11.22 1.59
CA ARG A 235 -1.85 -10.99 2.40
C ARG A 235 -3.06 -10.57 1.56
N ALA A 236 -2.87 -9.81 0.49
CA ALA A 236 -3.96 -9.40 -0.39
C ALA A 236 -4.65 -10.58 -1.10
N LEU A 237 -3.99 -11.72 -1.28
CA LEU A 237 -4.63 -12.93 -1.83
C LEU A 237 -5.74 -13.48 -0.93
N TRP A 238 -5.71 -13.19 0.38
CA TRP A 238 -6.78 -13.54 1.32
C TRP A 238 -8.12 -12.88 1.03
N ILE A 239 -8.14 -11.86 0.15
CA ILE A 239 -9.40 -11.30 -0.37
C ILE A 239 -10.28 -12.39 -0.99
N VAL A 240 -9.67 -13.36 -1.68
CA VAL A 240 -10.41 -14.47 -2.32
C VAL A 240 -11.09 -15.33 -1.25
N VAL A 241 -10.32 -15.72 -0.22
CA VAL A 241 -10.85 -16.50 0.90
C VAL A 241 -11.98 -15.73 1.61
N LEU A 242 -11.75 -14.45 1.89
CA LEU A 242 -12.76 -13.62 2.53
C LEU A 242 -14.02 -13.48 1.67
N ALA A 243 -13.87 -13.29 0.35
CA ALA A 243 -14.99 -13.20 -0.59
C ALA A 243 -15.83 -14.46 -0.61
N LEU A 244 -15.20 -15.65 -0.50
CA LEU A 244 -15.90 -16.94 -0.45
C LEU A 244 -16.60 -17.17 0.89
N VAL A 245 -16.02 -16.70 1.99
CA VAL A 245 -16.56 -16.92 3.35
C VAL A 245 -17.62 -15.87 3.72
N THR A 246 -17.53 -14.64 3.20
CA THR A 246 -18.47 -13.55 3.48
C THR A 246 -19.95 -13.90 3.34
N PRO A 247 -20.41 -14.62 2.29
CA PRO A 247 -21.82 -14.98 2.15
C PRO A 247 -22.38 -15.78 3.30
N PHE A 248 -21.55 -16.55 4.02
CA PHE A 248 -22.00 -17.35 5.15
C PHE A 248 -22.38 -16.47 6.36
N PHE A 249 -21.70 -15.34 6.54
CA PHE A 249 -22.00 -14.38 7.62
C PHE A 249 -23.21 -13.49 7.31
N PHE A 250 -23.52 -13.26 6.02
CA PHE A 250 -24.58 -12.37 5.57
C PHE A 250 -25.73 -13.10 4.86
N ARG A 251 -25.97 -14.36 5.19
CA ARG A 251 -26.94 -15.25 4.52
C ARG A 251 -28.35 -14.65 4.45
N GLN A 252 -28.81 -13.97 5.52
CA GLN A 252 -30.15 -13.35 5.58
C GLN A 252 -30.27 -12.15 4.66
N SER A 253 -29.23 -11.36 4.47
CA SER A 253 -29.21 -10.20 3.58
C SER A 253 -29.13 -10.62 2.09
N LEU A 254 -28.60 -11.79 1.81
CA LEU A 254 -28.43 -12.32 0.43
C LEU A 254 -29.69 -13.04 -0.08
N ALA A 255 -30.46 -13.67 0.82
CA ALA A 255 -31.68 -14.39 0.45
C ALA A 255 -32.79 -13.47 -0.17
N GLN A 256 -32.70 -12.16 0.05
CA GLN A 256 -33.66 -11.16 -0.46
C GLN A 256 -33.30 -10.55 -1.81
N ALA A 257 -32.22 -11.01 -2.47
CA ALA A 257 -31.75 -10.34 -3.66
C ALA A 257 -31.24 -11.31 -4.72
N GLU A 258 -32.06 -11.58 -5.70
CA GLU A 258 -31.69 -12.25 -6.97
C GLU A 258 -30.70 -11.38 -7.76
N GLY A 259 -29.44 -11.83 -7.86
CA GLY A 259 -28.42 -11.22 -8.69
C GLY A 259 -27.26 -12.21 -8.91
N LYS A 260 -26.80 -12.35 -10.17
CA LYS A 260 -25.67 -13.21 -10.52
C LYS A 260 -24.43 -12.83 -9.71
N ALA A 261 -23.96 -13.74 -8.85
CA ALA A 261 -22.70 -13.57 -8.13
C ALA A 261 -21.55 -13.43 -9.13
N LYS A 262 -20.69 -12.42 -8.94
CA LYS A 262 -19.48 -12.30 -9.76
C LYS A 262 -18.56 -13.50 -9.46
N PRO A 263 -17.89 -14.05 -10.50
CA PRO A 263 -17.00 -15.17 -10.30
C PRO A 263 -15.86 -14.80 -9.35
N TRP A 264 -15.43 -15.72 -8.49
CA TRP A 264 -14.44 -15.52 -7.43
C TRP A 264 -13.11 -14.93 -7.95
N TYR A 265 -12.69 -15.30 -9.16
CA TYR A 265 -11.46 -14.76 -9.76
C TYR A 265 -11.54 -13.28 -10.11
N SER A 266 -12.72 -12.69 -10.20
CA SER A 266 -12.88 -11.24 -10.40
C SER A 266 -12.55 -10.41 -9.16
N CYS A 267 -12.43 -11.07 -7.99
CA CYS A 267 -12.05 -10.44 -6.73
C CYS A 267 -10.53 -10.23 -6.62
N VAL A 268 -9.73 -10.98 -7.40
CA VAL A 268 -8.26 -10.84 -7.39
C VAL A 268 -7.85 -9.62 -8.22
N PRO A 269 -7.18 -8.63 -7.62
CA PRO A 269 -6.69 -7.47 -8.36
C PRO A 269 -5.65 -7.89 -9.41
N LYS A 270 -5.90 -7.55 -10.68
CA LYS A 270 -5.05 -7.97 -11.81
C LYS A 270 -3.57 -7.57 -11.66
N PHE A 271 -3.27 -6.45 -10.99
CA PHE A 271 -1.89 -6.01 -10.81
C PHE A 271 -1.07 -6.98 -9.94
N ILE A 272 -1.71 -7.75 -9.03
CA ILE A 272 -1.03 -8.77 -8.23
C ILE A 272 -0.55 -9.91 -9.14
N LEU A 273 -1.38 -10.35 -10.09
CA LEU A 273 -0.99 -11.36 -11.06
C LEU A 273 0.20 -10.90 -11.91
N TRP A 274 0.15 -9.65 -12.38
CA TRP A 274 1.26 -9.05 -13.14
C TRP A 274 2.54 -8.87 -12.30
N PHE A 275 2.41 -8.57 -11.01
CA PHE A 275 3.55 -8.55 -10.09
C PHE A 275 4.21 -9.93 -9.96
N ILE A 276 3.41 -10.99 -9.81
CA ILE A 276 3.93 -12.37 -9.78
C ILE A 276 4.64 -12.71 -11.10
N VAL A 277 4.02 -12.38 -12.23
CA VAL A 277 4.65 -12.56 -13.55
C VAL A 277 5.97 -11.80 -13.65
N ALA A 278 6.04 -10.57 -13.14
CA ALA A 278 7.27 -9.77 -13.16
C ALA A 278 8.39 -10.40 -12.33
N ILE A 279 8.09 -10.93 -11.13
CA ILE A 279 9.07 -11.64 -10.29
C ILE A 279 9.57 -12.90 -11.00
N LEU A 280 8.65 -13.72 -11.55
CA LEU A 280 9.00 -14.95 -12.27
C LEU A 280 9.86 -14.64 -13.51
N PHE A 281 9.49 -13.63 -14.28
CA PHE A 281 10.24 -13.19 -15.44
C PHE A 281 11.64 -12.67 -15.06
N ASN A 282 11.74 -11.87 -14.01
CA ASN A 282 13.03 -11.41 -13.51
C ASN A 282 13.92 -12.58 -13.08
N THR A 283 13.37 -13.52 -12.30
CA THR A 283 14.15 -14.62 -11.74
C THR A 283 14.58 -15.63 -12.82
N TYR A 284 13.65 -16.08 -13.66
CA TYR A 284 13.91 -17.20 -14.59
C TYR A 284 14.43 -16.74 -15.96
N VAL A 285 14.16 -15.50 -16.38
CA VAL A 285 14.57 -15.01 -17.70
C VAL A 285 15.74 -14.03 -17.56
N LEU A 286 15.57 -12.95 -16.80
CA LEU A 286 16.60 -11.89 -16.75
C LEU A 286 17.81 -12.31 -15.90
N SER A 287 17.62 -12.96 -14.76
CA SER A 287 18.73 -13.41 -13.89
C SER A 287 19.47 -14.62 -14.49
N ASN A 288 18.81 -15.46 -15.28
CA ASN A 288 19.42 -16.60 -15.95
C ASN A 288 19.95 -16.27 -17.36
N ALA A 289 19.89 -15.03 -17.78
CA ALA A 289 20.46 -14.56 -19.05
C ALA A 289 21.98 -14.79 -19.15
N SER A 290 22.67 -15.06 -18.04
CA SER A 290 24.07 -15.50 -17.98
C SER A 290 24.32 -16.81 -18.77
N MET A 291 23.32 -17.67 -18.91
CA MET A 291 23.39 -18.87 -19.72
C MET A 291 23.51 -18.57 -21.23
N ILE A 292 23.09 -17.37 -21.67
CA ILE A 292 23.15 -16.89 -23.05
C ILE A 292 24.46 -16.11 -23.33
N GLY A 293 25.08 -15.55 -22.28
CA GLY A 293 26.34 -14.78 -22.34
C GLY A 293 26.36 -13.61 -21.34
N GLU A 294 27.56 -13.17 -21.00
CA GLU A 294 27.77 -12.06 -20.04
C GLU A 294 27.10 -10.75 -20.48
N THR A 295 27.11 -10.45 -21.78
CA THR A 295 26.43 -9.24 -22.32
C THR A 295 24.91 -9.30 -22.06
N ALA A 296 24.29 -10.45 -22.26
CA ALA A 296 22.85 -10.64 -22.02
C ALA A 296 22.50 -10.52 -20.52
N ALA A 297 23.34 -11.05 -19.64
CA ALA A 297 23.19 -10.92 -18.20
C ALA A 297 23.27 -9.45 -17.74
N ASN A 298 24.25 -8.71 -18.26
CA ASN A 298 24.41 -7.29 -17.95
C ASN A 298 23.24 -6.44 -18.46
N MET A 299 22.75 -6.70 -19.66
CA MET A 299 21.55 -6.04 -20.19
C MET A 299 20.30 -6.39 -19.37
N GLY A 300 20.14 -7.63 -18.96
CA GLY A 300 19.02 -8.08 -18.12
C GLY A 300 19.00 -7.37 -16.74
N SER A 301 20.16 -7.29 -16.09
CA SER A 301 20.29 -6.62 -14.79
C SER A 301 20.08 -5.09 -14.89
N GLN A 302 20.61 -4.45 -15.94
CA GLN A 302 20.39 -3.01 -16.19
C GLN A 302 18.92 -2.71 -16.46
N PHE A 303 18.26 -3.51 -17.28
CA PHE A 303 16.82 -3.37 -17.58
C PHE A 303 15.97 -3.54 -16.32
N SER A 304 16.21 -4.59 -15.55
CA SER A 304 15.54 -4.85 -14.30
C SER A 304 15.75 -3.72 -13.29
N GLY A 305 16.99 -3.25 -13.14
CA GLY A 305 17.35 -2.11 -12.29
C GLY A 305 16.67 -0.81 -12.70
N ALA A 306 16.62 -0.50 -14.00
CA ALA A 306 15.95 0.69 -14.51
C ALA A 306 14.44 0.68 -14.24
N ILE A 307 13.77 -0.46 -14.46
CA ILE A 307 12.34 -0.59 -14.16
C ILE A 307 12.08 -0.44 -12.66
N ASN A 308 12.90 -1.05 -11.81
CA ASN A 308 12.77 -0.93 -10.36
C ASN A 308 12.93 0.53 -9.87
N LYS A 309 13.93 1.24 -10.40
CA LYS A 309 14.13 2.68 -10.12
C LYS A 309 12.93 3.51 -10.57
N LEU A 310 12.44 3.30 -11.80
CA LEU A 310 11.24 3.96 -12.31
C LEU A 310 10.03 3.70 -11.39
N ALA A 311 9.86 2.46 -10.95
CA ALA A 311 8.78 2.10 -10.05
C ALA A 311 8.83 2.89 -8.73
N LYS A 312 10.01 3.09 -8.14
CA LYS A 312 10.19 3.89 -6.92
C LYS A 312 9.82 5.36 -7.12
N HIS A 313 10.21 5.97 -8.24
CA HIS A 313 9.79 7.34 -8.59
C HIS A 313 8.28 7.46 -8.82
N LEU A 314 7.67 6.48 -9.49
CA LEU A 314 6.22 6.45 -9.68
C LEU A 314 5.44 6.26 -8.36
N ILE A 315 5.99 5.52 -7.38
CA ILE A 315 5.45 5.45 -6.02
C ILE A 315 5.40 6.85 -5.41
N THR A 316 6.51 7.56 -5.45
CA THR A 316 6.60 8.92 -4.88
C THR A 316 5.55 9.86 -5.51
N LEU A 317 5.40 9.82 -6.83
CA LEU A 317 4.37 10.59 -7.52
C LEU A 317 2.94 10.15 -7.13
N SER A 318 2.70 8.86 -6.99
CA SER A 318 1.39 8.33 -6.57
C SER A 318 1.00 8.79 -5.17
N LEU A 319 1.98 8.92 -4.27
CA LEU A 319 1.77 9.39 -2.90
C LEU A 319 1.34 10.86 -2.85
N PHE A 320 1.86 11.71 -3.75
CA PHE A 320 1.34 13.07 -3.89
C PHE A 320 -0.16 13.06 -4.24
N PHE A 321 -0.59 12.25 -5.22
CA PHE A 321 -2.01 12.15 -5.58
C PHE A 321 -2.88 11.57 -4.45
N ILE A 322 -2.34 10.65 -3.65
CA ILE A 322 -3.01 10.12 -2.46
C ILE A 322 -3.19 11.24 -1.44
N GLY A 323 -2.14 11.98 -1.11
CA GLY A 323 -2.21 13.13 -0.22
C GLY A 323 -3.22 14.17 -0.68
N ALA A 324 -3.20 14.53 -1.96
CA ALA A 324 -4.13 15.49 -2.57
C ALA A 324 -5.61 15.02 -2.57
N SER A 325 -5.84 13.74 -2.31
CA SER A 325 -7.20 13.16 -2.17
C SER A 325 -7.74 13.20 -0.73
N LEU A 326 -6.89 13.45 0.28
CA LEU A 326 -7.25 13.50 1.69
C LEU A 326 -7.83 14.88 2.07
N THR A 327 -9.06 15.15 1.65
CA THR A 327 -9.72 16.45 1.88
C THR A 327 -10.39 16.52 3.25
N ARG A 328 -10.66 17.77 3.74
CA ARG A 328 -11.43 18.02 4.97
C ARG A 328 -12.81 17.36 4.96
N GLU A 329 -13.45 17.26 3.80
CA GLU A 329 -14.74 16.59 3.67
C GLU A 329 -14.63 15.09 3.89
N THR A 330 -13.58 14.45 3.36
CA THR A 330 -13.28 13.04 3.60
C THR A 330 -13.06 12.79 5.11
N LEU A 331 -12.33 13.70 5.79
CA LEU A 331 -12.12 13.60 7.23
C LEU A 331 -13.41 13.77 8.03
N ARG A 332 -14.31 14.67 7.61
CA ARG A 332 -15.59 14.95 8.31
C ARG A 332 -16.68 13.91 8.04
N SER A 333 -16.65 13.23 6.90
CA SER A 333 -17.66 12.19 6.57
C SER A 333 -17.55 10.93 7.41
N VAL A 334 -16.46 10.78 8.17
CA VAL A 334 -16.22 9.64 9.04
C VAL A 334 -16.93 9.88 10.38
N GLY A 335 -17.89 9.02 10.72
CA GLY A 335 -18.55 9.05 12.03
C GLY A 335 -17.61 8.67 13.17
N VAL A 336 -17.83 9.20 14.37
CA VAL A 336 -16.95 8.96 15.53
C VAL A 336 -16.86 7.47 15.90
N ARG A 337 -17.97 6.74 15.92
CA ARG A 337 -17.98 5.32 16.31
C ARG A 337 -17.18 4.42 15.35
N PRO A 338 -17.36 4.50 14.02
CA PRO A 338 -16.51 3.77 13.06
C PRO A 338 -15.04 4.16 13.14
N LEU A 339 -14.74 5.44 13.36
CA LEU A 339 -13.37 5.91 13.53
C LEU A 339 -12.72 5.28 14.77
N VAL A 340 -13.41 5.28 15.91
CA VAL A 340 -12.92 4.65 17.14
C VAL A 340 -12.74 3.15 16.94
N GLN A 341 -13.65 2.46 16.25
CA GLN A 341 -13.48 1.05 15.90
C GLN A 341 -12.19 0.85 15.07
N GLY A 342 -11.97 1.67 14.05
CA GLY A 342 -10.77 1.60 13.23
C GLY A 342 -9.49 1.83 14.04
N VAL A 343 -9.47 2.83 14.92
CA VAL A 343 -8.33 3.14 15.81
C VAL A 343 -8.06 1.98 16.77
N LEU A 344 -9.08 1.41 17.41
CA LEU A 344 -8.93 0.26 18.31
C LEU A 344 -8.36 -0.95 17.57
N LEU A 345 -8.88 -1.26 16.38
CA LEU A 345 -8.34 -2.33 15.55
C LEU A 345 -6.89 -2.05 15.15
N TRP A 346 -6.60 -0.82 14.74
CA TRP A 346 -5.26 -0.42 14.33
C TRP A 346 -4.23 -0.55 15.47
N ILE A 347 -4.56 -0.02 16.65
CA ILE A 347 -3.71 -0.16 17.85
C ILE A 347 -3.52 -1.64 18.19
N SER A 348 -4.61 -2.42 18.22
CA SER A 348 -4.54 -3.85 18.56
C SER A 348 -3.64 -4.62 17.60
N ILE A 349 -3.84 -4.48 16.29
CA ILE A 349 -3.04 -5.23 15.31
C ILE A 349 -1.59 -4.75 15.27
N SER A 350 -1.35 -3.43 15.41
CA SER A 350 0.00 -2.87 15.47
C SER A 350 0.77 -3.36 16.68
N SER A 351 0.15 -3.37 17.86
CA SER A 351 0.78 -3.82 19.11
C SER A 351 1.04 -5.32 19.11
N ILE A 352 0.04 -6.12 18.68
CA ILE A 352 0.19 -7.60 18.61
C ILE A 352 1.28 -7.99 17.62
N SER A 353 1.30 -7.35 16.43
CA SER A 353 2.32 -7.64 15.42
C SER A 353 3.70 -7.19 15.86
N LEU A 354 3.80 -6.06 16.55
CA LEU A 354 5.05 -5.57 17.11
C LEU A 354 5.60 -6.56 18.15
N ALA A 355 4.78 -6.96 19.10
CA ALA A 355 5.14 -7.93 20.12
C ALA A 355 5.61 -9.27 19.51
N TYR A 356 4.89 -9.76 18.49
CA TYR A 356 5.28 -10.97 17.78
C TYR A 356 6.63 -10.85 17.09
N ILE A 357 6.87 -9.76 16.38
CA ILE A 357 8.13 -9.53 15.64
C ILE A 357 9.32 -9.44 16.59
N PHE A 358 9.18 -8.78 17.74
CA PHE A 358 10.25 -8.74 18.74
C PHE A 358 10.44 -10.06 19.52
N TRP A 359 9.41 -10.91 19.54
CA TRP A 359 9.51 -12.22 20.19
C TRP A 359 10.17 -13.27 19.29
N VAL A 360 9.94 -13.18 17.96
CA VAL A 360 10.45 -14.16 16.98
C VAL A 360 11.78 -13.73 16.37
N GLY A 361 12.07 -12.44 16.29
CA GLY A 361 13.26 -11.87 15.65
C GLY A 361 14.25 -11.38 16.62
#